data_d99c0942e14b0450016f80c4a4087225
#
_entry.id   d99c0942e14b0450016f80c4a4087225
#
_cell.length_a   1.000
_cell.length_b   1.000
_cell.length_c   1.000
_cell.angle_alpha   90.00
_cell.angle_beta   90.00
_cell.angle_gamma   90.00
#
_symmetry.space_group_name_H-M   'P 1'
#
loop_
_entity.id
_entity.type
_entity.pdbx_description
1 polymer ?
#
loop_
_entity_poly.entity_id
_entity_poly.type
_entity_poly.pdbx_seq_one_letter_code
_entity_poly.pdbx_strand_id
1 'polypeptide(L)'
;MLNTVYQLKRPRQFEVVFKEVELDDRHILVRPTHLSICNADQRYYQGTRPDEILREKLPMALIHEGIGSVIYDPCGQFQIGEPVVMIPNLPVEEDAVIAENYLRSSGFRASGMDGFLQEYVQTTSDRLIRLPGKVNPMVAAFTELVSVSYHALTRWLNTAHARREEAAVWGDGNLGYITALLLHYLCPQMKLYVVGVHEEKLSYFTFADETFLTSQLNDDFAFDHALECVGGQAAQYAVNQMIAHIRPEGTIGLLGVSEEPVPIDTRMVLEKGLRLVGSSRSGRADYEGLIQLYQMHPQILSYLENIVGEEFVVKDIKDIRNAFEADIHKLMGKTVMIWDE
;
A
#
# COMPACT_ATOMS: atom_id res chain seq x y z
N MET A 1 27.59 2.62 -15.42
CA MET A 1 27.21 3.91 -14.84
C MET A 1 27.27 3.80 -13.33
N LEU A 2 27.69 4.85 -12.60
CA LEU A 2 27.70 4.83 -11.13
C LEU A 2 26.35 5.30 -10.61
N ASN A 3 25.77 4.56 -9.68
CA ASN A 3 24.49 4.86 -9.03
C ASN A 3 24.71 5.13 -7.54
N THR A 4 24.15 6.19 -7.04
CA THR A 4 24.10 6.50 -5.60
C THR A 4 22.91 5.83 -4.96
N VAL A 5 23.14 5.03 -3.93
CA VAL A 5 22.10 4.29 -3.20
C VAL A 5 22.17 4.68 -1.72
N TYR A 6 21.01 5.05 -1.18
CA TYR A 6 20.87 5.47 0.23
C TYR A 6 20.36 4.28 1.04
N GLN A 7 21.27 3.50 1.63
CA GLN A 7 20.91 2.29 2.36
C GLN A 7 20.71 2.55 3.84
N LEU A 8 19.65 1.99 4.41
CA LEU A 8 19.55 1.82 5.85
C LEU A 8 20.48 0.70 6.27
N LYS A 9 21.56 1.03 6.98
CA LYS A 9 22.56 0.07 7.47
C LYS A 9 22.10 -0.66 8.72
N ARG A 10 21.46 0.09 9.60
CA ARG A 10 20.81 -0.34 10.83
C ARG A 10 19.76 0.70 11.25
N PRO A 11 18.88 0.40 12.18
CA PRO A 11 17.84 1.33 12.59
C PRO A 11 18.34 2.77 12.76
N ARG A 12 17.64 3.73 12.15
CA ARG A 12 17.93 5.18 12.15
C ARG A 12 19.28 5.60 11.55
N GLN A 13 19.98 4.71 10.87
CA GLN A 13 21.29 5.01 10.28
C GLN A 13 21.31 4.69 8.80
N PHE A 14 21.21 5.72 7.99
CA PHE A 14 21.45 5.64 6.55
C PHE A 14 22.94 5.82 6.25
N GLU A 15 23.40 5.19 5.19
CA GLU A 15 24.71 5.42 4.56
C GLU A 15 24.55 5.56 3.05
N VAL A 16 25.46 6.32 2.44
CA VAL A 16 25.54 6.43 0.98
C VAL A 16 26.50 5.36 0.49
N VAL A 17 26.05 4.56 -0.47
CA VAL A 17 26.88 3.59 -1.17
C VAL A 17 26.80 3.83 -2.67
N PHE A 18 27.89 3.53 -3.36
CA PHE A 18 27.96 3.63 -4.82
C PHE A 18 27.94 2.22 -5.41
N LYS A 19 27.01 2.01 -6.33
CA LYS A 19 26.87 0.73 -7.06
C LYS A 19 27.05 0.96 -8.54
N GLU A 20 27.73 0.05 -9.20
CA GLU A 20 27.80 0.07 -10.64
C GLU A 20 26.51 -0.47 -11.24
N VAL A 21 25.94 0.26 -12.20
CA VAL A 21 24.79 -0.16 -13.00
C VAL A 21 25.26 -0.35 -14.43
N GLU A 22 25.12 -1.56 -14.93
CA GLU A 22 25.37 -1.90 -16.31
C GLU A 22 24.15 -1.54 -17.16
N LEU A 23 24.39 -0.74 -18.22
CA LEU A 23 23.34 -0.44 -19.20
C LEU A 23 23.29 -1.58 -20.21
N ASP A 24 22.14 -2.20 -20.30
CA ASP A 24 21.88 -3.28 -21.25
C ASP A 24 20.69 -2.93 -22.16
N ASP A 25 20.34 -3.84 -23.06
CA ASP A 25 19.28 -3.68 -24.05
C ASP A 25 17.88 -4.10 -23.56
N ARG A 26 17.74 -4.46 -22.27
CA ARG A 26 16.49 -4.99 -21.69
C ARG A 26 15.95 -4.14 -20.54
N HIS A 27 16.82 -3.47 -19.80
CA HIS A 27 16.44 -2.72 -18.62
C HIS A 27 16.29 -1.23 -18.91
N ILE A 28 15.25 -0.67 -18.33
CA ILE A 28 14.94 0.74 -18.31
C ILE A 28 15.54 1.36 -17.05
N LEU A 29 16.08 2.58 -17.17
CA LEU A 29 16.45 3.35 -15.99
C LEU A 29 15.40 4.42 -15.73
N VAL A 30 14.97 4.49 -14.47
CA VAL A 30 14.07 5.49 -13.96
C VAL A 30 14.77 6.29 -12.88
N ARG A 31 14.72 7.61 -12.96
CA ARG A 31 15.12 8.51 -11.88
C ARG A 31 13.92 8.77 -11.00
N PRO A 32 13.94 8.36 -9.72
CA PRO A 32 12.88 8.68 -8.78
C PRO A 32 12.68 10.19 -8.66
N THR A 33 11.43 10.63 -8.59
CA THR A 33 11.08 12.05 -8.39
C THR A 33 10.27 12.26 -7.12
N HIS A 34 9.33 11.36 -6.81
CA HIS A 34 8.52 11.42 -5.59
C HIS A 34 8.44 10.02 -4.99
N LEU A 35 8.82 9.92 -3.73
CA LEU A 35 8.88 8.68 -2.97
C LEU A 35 8.05 8.79 -1.71
N SER A 36 7.15 7.83 -1.47
CA SER A 36 6.27 7.83 -0.31
C SER A 36 6.72 6.85 0.76
N ILE A 37 6.70 7.28 2.01
CA ILE A 37 7.06 6.44 3.14
C ILE A 37 5.87 5.53 3.53
N CYS A 38 6.14 4.22 3.61
CA CYS A 38 5.20 3.22 4.09
C CYS A 38 5.48 2.82 5.55
N ASN A 39 4.45 2.34 6.26
CA ASN A 39 4.65 1.77 7.59
C ASN A 39 5.61 0.56 7.59
N ALA A 40 5.72 -0.16 6.48
CA ALA A 40 6.69 -1.25 6.34
C ALA A 40 8.13 -0.72 6.35
N ASP A 41 8.40 0.44 5.73
CA ASP A 41 9.70 1.12 5.76
C ASP A 41 9.99 1.64 7.17
N GLN A 42 8.99 2.23 7.83
CA GLN A 42 9.11 2.73 9.20
C GLN A 42 9.51 1.61 10.18
N ARG A 43 8.99 0.41 10.02
CA ARG A 43 9.37 -0.72 10.88
C ARG A 43 10.84 -1.11 10.74
N TYR A 44 11.43 -0.98 9.56
CA TYR A 44 12.87 -1.14 9.37
C TYR A 44 13.64 0.03 9.96
N TYR A 45 13.20 1.27 9.64
CA TYR A 45 13.84 2.49 10.11
C TYR A 45 13.90 2.57 11.65
N GLN A 46 12.79 2.27 12.33
CA GLN A 46 12.71 2.30 13.79
C GLN A 46 13.31 1.04 14.46
N GLY A 47 13.55 -0.03 13.72
CA GLY A 47 14.03 -1.29 14.27
C GLY A 47 12.98 -2.07 15.05
N THR A 48 11.70 -1.93 14.69
CA THR A 48 10.59 -2.62 15.37
C THR A 48 10.27 -3.98 14.76
N ARG A 49 10.99 -4.40 13.72
CA ARG A 49 10.93 -5.78 13.22
C ARG A 49 11.78 -6.71 14.09
N PRO A 50 11.50 -8.03 14.08
CA PRO A 50 12.34 -9.01 14.77
C PRO A 50 13.81 -8.85 14.37
N ASP A 51 14.71 -8.99 15.35
CA ASP A 51 16.16 -8.83 15.16
C ASP A 51 16.75 -9.72 14.06
N GLU A 52 16.19 -10.93 13.89
CA GLU A 52 16.62 -11.88 12.86
C GLU A 52 16.32 -11.32 11.47
N ILE A 53 15.14 -10.76 11.28
CA ILE A 53 14.71 -10.13 10.02
C ILE A 53 15.56 -8.89 9.71
N LEU A 54 15.88 -8.07 10.73
CA LEU A 54 16.76 -6.91 10.55
C LEU A 54 18.16 -7.34 10.11
N ARG A 55 18.74 -8.38 10.73
CA ARG A 55 20.07 -8.89 10.36
C ARG A 55 20.11 -9.55 8.99
N GLU A 56 19.04 -10.21 8.58
CA GLU A 56 18.94 -10.86 7.26
C GLU A 56 18.81 -9.84 6.13
N LYS A 57 18.00 -8.76 6.34
CA LYS A 57 17.59 -7.89 5.26
C LYS A 57 18.36 -6.58 5.14
N LEU A 58 18.99 -6.12 6.22
CA LEU A 58 19.82 -4.91 6.18
C LEU A 58 21.29 -5.27 5.93
N PRO A 59 22.07 -4.42 5.20
CA PRO A 59 21.70 -3.09 4.68
C PRO A 59 20.87 -3.17 3.39
N MET A 60 19.90 -2.27 3.20
CA MET A 60 19.18 -2.08 1.94
C MET A 60 18.63 -0.66 1.82
N ALA A 61 18.46 -0.18 0.60
CA ALA A 61 17.66 1.02 0.35
C ALA A 61 16.18 0.71 0.67
N LEU A 62 15.54 1.60 1.41
CA LEU A 62 14.12 1.50 1.72
C LEU A 62 13.28 2.04 0.55
N ILE A 63 11.99 2.19 0.78
CA ILE A 63 10.95 2.72 -0.09
C ILE A 63 10.60 1.80 -1.26
N HIS A 64 9.33 1.45 -1.32
CA HIS A 64 8.73 0.66 -2.38
C HIS A 64 7.50 1.34 -3.01
N GLU A 65 7.20 2.57 -2.60
CA GLU A 65 6.15 3.42 -3.16
C GLU A 65 6.80 4.63 -3.84
N GLY A 66 6.56 4.83 -5.13
CA GLY A 66 7.14 5.99 -5.80
C GLY A 66 6.86 6.08 -7.29
N ILE A 67 7.10 7.29 -7.78
CA ILE A 67 7.14 7.63 -9.21
C ILE A 67 8.50 8.17 -9.58
N GLY A 68 8.80 8.11 -10.86
CA GLY A 68 10.04 8.65 -11.41
C GLY A 68 9.91 9.01 -12.88
N SER A 69 10.95 9.58 -13.43
CA SER A 69 11.07 9.90 -14.85
C SER A 69 11.96 8.89 -15.55
N VAL A 70 11.54 8.39 -16.70
CA VAL A 70 12.36 7.50 -17.53
C VAL A 70 13.56 8.29 -18.09
N ILE A 71 14.78 7.80 -17.85
CA ILE A 71 16.01 8.45 -18.34
C ILE A 71 16.74 7.63 -19.39
N TYR A 72 16.46 6.33 -19.48
CA TYR A 72 17.03 5.43 -20.49
C TYR A 72 16.00 4.32 -20.76
N ASP A 73 15.68 4.13 -22.03
CA ASP A 73 14.83 3.03 -22.52
C ASP A 73 15.35 2.50 -23.86
N PRO A 74 16.10 1.41 -23.86
CA PRO A 74 16.63 0.81 -25.09
C PRO A 74 15.54 0.14 -25.93
N CYS A 75 14.39 -0.21 -25.32
CA CYS A 75 13.26 -0.87 -25.99
C CYS A 75 12.33 0.12 -26.69
N GLY A 76 12.43 1.43 -26.41
CA GLY A 76 11.60 2.47 -27.00
C GLY A 76 10.13 2.40 -26.60
N GLN A 77 9.84 1.82 -25.44
CA GLN A 77 8.46 1.70 -24.94
C GLN A 77 7.98 2.97 -24.23
N PHE A 78 8.90 3.74 -23.67
CA PHE A 78 8.62 4.99 -22.96
C PHE A 78 9.42 6.14 -23.58
N GLN A 79 8.90 7.36 -23.45
CA GLN A 79 9.65 8.55 -23.82
C GLN A 79 10.62 8.93 -22.71
N ILE A 80 11.79 9.48 -23.08
CA ILE A 80 12.71 10.05 -22.10
C ILE A 80 12.03 11.25 -21.42
N GLY A 81 12.05 11.28 -20.08
CA GLY A 81 11.33 12.25 -19.25
C GLY A 81 9.89 11.86 -18.95
N GLU A 82 9.38 10.75 -19.50
CA GLU A 82 8.03 10.29 -19.21
C GLU A 82 7.85 9.90 -17.74
N PRO A 83 6.85 10.45 -17.03
CA PRO A 83 6.58 10.07 -15.64
C PRO A 83 5.91 8.70 -15.57
N VAL A 84 6.42 7.85 -14.68
CA VAL A 84 5.94 6.48 -14.49
C VAL A 84 5.82 6.13 -13.00
N VAL A 85 4.86 5.28 -12.68
CA VAL A 85 4.79 4.60 -11.38
C VAL A 85 5.70 3.37 -11.44
N MET A 86 6.50 3.17 -10.41
CA MET A 86 7.39 2.02 -10.28
C MET A 86 6.70 0.90 -9.48
N ILE A 87 6.63 -0.30 -10.05
CA ILE A 87 6.07 -1.49 -9.40
C ILE A 87 7.19 -2.18 -8.61
N PRO A 88 7.04 -2.38 -7.27
CA PRO A 88 8.09 -2.98 -6.46
C PRO A 88 8.17 -4.50 -6.55
N ASN A 89 7.11 -5.19 -6.97
CA ASN A 89 7.08 -6.64 -7.11
C ASN A 89 7.88 -7.07 -8.34
N LEU A 90 8.76 -8.05 -8.19
CA LEU A 90 9.68 -8.55 -9.23
C LEU A 90 9.49 -10.05 -9.40
N PRO A 91 8.49 -10.50 -10.17
CA PRO A 91 8.31 -11.91 -10.46
C PRO A 91 9.43 -12.42 -11.36
N VAL A 92 9.86 -13.65 -11.12
CA VAL A 92 10.85 -14.37 -11.95
C VAL A 92 10.23 -15.52 -12.74
N GLU A 93 8.95 -15.78 -12.48
CA GLU A 93 8.16 -16.81 -13.15
C GLU A 93 6.68 -16.40 -13.22
N GLU A 94 5.92 -17.08 -14.03
CA GLU A 94 4.46 -16.95 -14.12
C GLU A 94 3.79 -18.26 -13.70
N ASP A 95 2.64 -18.15 -13.05
CA ASP A 95 1.79 -19.30 -12.70
C ASP A 95 0.35 -19.03 -13.12
N ALA A 96 -0.32 -20.06 -13.64
CA ALA A 96 -1.69 -19.93 -14.17
C ALA A 96 -2.75 -19.73 -13.07
N VAL A 97 -2.43 -20.00 -11.81
CA VAL A 97 -3.35 -19.97 -10.66
C VAL A 97 -2.89 -18.97 -9.60
N ILE A 98 -1.58 -18.93 -9.33
CA ILE A 98 -1.00 -18.10 -8.28
C ILE A 98 -0.60 -16.75 -8.85
N ALA A 99 -1.19 -15.67 -8.35
CA ALA A 99 -0.83 -14.33 -8.76
C ALA A 99 0.63 -13.98 -8.38
N GLU A 100 1.28 -13.16 -9.20
CA GLU A 100 2.72 -12.85 -9.11
C GLU A 100 3.17 -12.36 -7.73
N ASN A 101 2.31 -11.64 -7.01
CA ASN A 101 2.60 -11.13 -5.67
C ASN A 101 2.56 -12.19 -4.56
N TYR A 102 2.08 -13.41 -4.84
CA TYR A 102 2.08 -14.55 -3.92
C TYR A 102 3.11 -15.62 -4.28
N LEU A 103 3.78 -15.53 -5.42
CA LEU A 103 4.86 -16.43 -5.78
C LEU A 103 6.04 -16.25 -4.82
N ARG A 104 6.51 -17.34 -4.22
CA ARG A 104 7.62 -17.30 -3.24
C ARG A 104 8.95 -16.91 -3.88
N SER A 105 9.10 -17.15 -5.17
CA SER A 105 10.26 -16.78 -5.98
C SER A 105 10.32 -15.29 -6.31
N SER A 106 9.19 -14.57 -6.21
CA SER A 106 9.13 -13.14 -6.51
C SER A 106 9.95 -12.32 -5.53
N GLY A 107 10.84 -11.48 -6.04
CA GLY A 107 11.48 -10.42 -5.28
C GLY A 107 10.49 -9.30 -4.95
N PHE A 108 10.82 -8.51 -3.93
CA PHE A 108 10.07 -7.30 -3.61
C PHE A 108 11.04 -6.21 -3.13
N ARG A 109 11.01 -5.05 -3.77
CA ARG A 109 11.90 -3.94 -3.43
C ARG A 109 11.65 -3.46 -2.00
N ALA A 110 12.72 -3.04 -1.33
CA ALA A 110 12.72 -2.70 0.10
C ALA A 110 12.29 -3.88 1.02
N SER A 111 12.50 -5.12 0.56
CA SER A 111 12.27 -6.32 1.38
C SER A 111 13.34 -7.38 1.14
N GLY A 112 14.58 -7.07 1.53
CA GLY A 112 15.78 -7.91 1.34
C GLY A 112 16.54 -7.60 0.05
N MET A 113 16.13 -6.57 -0.67
CA MET A 113 16.83 -5.98 -1.81
C MET A 113 16.58 -4.47 -1.84
N ASP A 114 17.43 -3.71 -2.54
CA ASP A 114 17.29 -2.26 -2.57
C ASP A 114 15.94 -1.82 -3.15
N GLY A 115 15.28 -0.92 -2.43
CA GLY A 115 14.08 -0.21 -2.82
C GLY A 115 14.38 1.00 -3.73
N PHE A 116 13.47 1.96 -3.72
CA PHE A 116 13.55 3.12 -4.60
C PHE A 116 14.41 4.27 -4.06
N LEU A 117 14.94 4.17 -2.86
CA LEU A 117 15.77 5.20 -2.23
C LEU A 117 17.17 5.23 -2.83
N GLN A 118 17.27 5.61 -4.10
CA GLN A 118 18.50 5.66 -4.93
C GLN A 118 18.32 6.64 -6.08
N GLU A 119 19.43 7.09 -6.69
CA GLU A 119 19.38 8.04 -7.81
C GLU A 119 18.77 7.42 -9.08
N TYR A 120 19.01 6.15 -9.32
CA TYR A 120 18.51 5.44 -10.49
C TYR A 120 18.00 4.07 -10.14
N VAL A 121 16.80 3.77 -10.57
CA VAL A 121 16.17 2.45 -10.44
C VAL A 121 16.24 1.74 -11.79
N GLN A 122 17.00 0.64 -11.85
CA GLN A 122 17.01 -0.25 -13.00
C GLN A 122 15.87 -1.25 -12.90
N THR A 123 15.03 -1.35 -13.93
CA THR A 123 13.85 -2.23 -13.94
C THR A 123 13.47 -2.63 -15.37
N THR A 124 12.49 -3.49 -15.52
CA THR A 124 11.94 -3.89 -16.80
C THR A 124 10.66 -3.11 -17.12
N SER A 125 10.28 -3.04 -18.38
CA SER A 125 9.12 -2.26 -18.83
C SER A 125 7.80 -2.70 -18.22
N ASP A 126 7.68 -3.98 -17.91
CA ASP A 126 6.50 -4.56 -17.25
C ASP A 126 6.40 -4.17 -15.77
N ARG A 127 7.42 -3.55 -15.19
CA ARG A 127 7.43 -3.00 -13.82
C ARG A 127 7.19 -1.49 -13.79
N LEU A 128 6.73 -0.91 -14.89
CA LEU A 128 6.41 0.51 -15.00
C LEU A 128 4.97 0.70 -15.51
N ILE A 129 4.28 1.68 -14.92
CA ILE A 129 2.90 2.03 -15.31
C ILE A 129 2.82 3.51 -15.64
N ARG A 130 2.19 3.83 -16.76
CA ARG A 130 1.84 5.20 -17.14
C ARG A 130 0.67 5.71 -16.32
N LEU A 131 0.78 6.93 -15.84
CA LEU A 131 -0.33 7.60 -15.19
C LEU A 131 -1.32 8.17 -16.22
N PRO A 132 -2.62 8.19 -15.93
CA PRO A 132 -3.62 8.77 -16.83
C PRO A 132 -3.61 10.30 -16.71
N GLY A 133 -3.18 10.99 -17.77
CA GLY A 133 -3.22 12.45 -17.81
C GLY A 133 -2.38 13.14 -16.73
N LYS A 134 -2.88 14.27 -16.22
CA LYS A 134 -2.23 15.01 -15.13
C LYS A 134 -2.74 14.50 -13.77
N VAL A 135 -1.95 13.68 -13.10
CA VAL A 135 -2.15 13.29 -11.71
C VAL A 135 -1.22 14.11 -10.82
N ASN A 136 -1.71 14.54 -9.66
CA ASN A 136 -0.87 15.20 -8.67
C ASN A 136 0.28 14.25 -8.28
N PRO A 137 1.56 14.63 -8.47
CA PRO A 137 2.70 13.76 -8.21
C PRO A 137 2.76 13.24 -6.77
N MET A 138 2.25 14.02 -5.81
CA MET A 138 2.18 13.63 -4.41
C MET A 138 1.24 12.43 -4.22
N VAL A 139 0.08 12.44 -4.90
CA VAL A 139 -0.86 11.31 -4.92
C VAL A 139 -0.28 10.14 -5.69
N ALA A 140 0.35 10.40 -6.83
CA ALA A 140 0.96 9.37 -7.64
C ALA A 140 2.06 8.58 -6.91
N ALA A 141 2.79 9.24 -5.98
CA ALA A 141 3.86 8.63 -5.22
C ALA A 141 3.42 7.42 -4.37
N PHE A 142 2.17 7.38 -3.90
CA PHE A 142 1.66 6.24 -3.12
C PHE A 142 0.65 5.37 -3.89
N THR A 143 0.71 5.36 -5.22
CA THR A 143 -0.13 4.47 -6.06
C THR A 143 0.07 2.99 -5.70
N GLU A 144 1.23 2.59 -5.19
CA GLU A 144 1.47 1.22 -4.71
C GLU A 144 0.47 0.86 -3.62
N LEU A 145 0.34 1.66 -2.56
CA LEU A 145 -0.60 1.38 -1.48
C LEU A 145 -2.06 1.36 -1.97
N VAL A 146 -2.40 2.21 -2.95
CA VAL A 146 -3.74 2.20 -3.57
C VAL A 146 -3.97 0.91 -4.35
N SER A 147 -2.95 0.41 -5.05
CA SER A 147 -3.03 -0.86 -5.80
C SER A 147 -3.18 -2.07 -4.88
N VAL A 148 -2.60 -2.04 -3.67
CA VAL A 148 -2.80 -3.07 -2.63
C VAL A 148 -4.27 -3.13 -2.21
N SER A 149 -4.90 -1.99 -1.97
CA SER A 149 -6.34 -1.94 -1.66
C SER A 149 -7.20 -2.42 -2.82
N TYR A 150 -6.86 -2.03 -4.05
CA TYR A 150 -7.56 -2.49 -5.27
C TYR A 150 -7.47 -4.01 -5.43
N HIS A 151 -6.27 -4.59 -5.27
CA HIS A 151 -6.05 -6.04 -5.27
C HIS A 151 -6.89 -6.75 -4.22
N ALA A 152 -6.90 -6.25 -2.99
CA ALA A 152 -7.68 -6.82 -1.90
C ALA A 152 -9.18 -6.80 -2.21
N LEU A 153 -9.69 -5.69 -2.72
CA LEU A 153 -11.11 -5.53 -3.06
C LEU A 153 -11.54 -6.45 -4.20
N THR A 154 -10.76 -6.58 -5.26
CA THR A 154 -11.07 -7.47 -6.38
C THR A 154 -11.12 -8.94 -5.93
N ARG A 155 -10.17 -9.39 -5.10
CA ARG A 155 -10.19 -10.74 -4.51
C ARG A 155 -11.38 -10.95 -3.58
N TRP A 156 -11.66 -9.98 -2.73
CA TRP A 156 -12.77 -10.03 -1.78
C TRP A 156 -14.12 -10.06 -2.53
N LEU A 157 -14.32 -9.23 -3.56
CA LEU A 157 -15.51 -9.23 -4.40
C LEU A 157 -15.73 -10.56 -5.13
N ASN A 158 -14.69 -11.25 -5.52
CA ASN A 158 -14.80 -12.58 -6.14
C ASN A 158 -15.21 -13.67 -5.15
N THR A 159 -15.04 -13.45 -3.86
CA THR A 159 -15.32 -14.42 -2.79
C THR A 159 -16.62 -14.10 -2.05
N ALA A 160 -16.95 -12.82 -1.91
CA ALA A 160 -18.14 -12.33 -1.23
C ALA A 160 -19.42 -12.79 -1.95
N HIS A 161 -20.43 -13.26 -1.19
CA HIS A 161 -21.72 -13.65 -1.76
C HIS A 161 -22.48 -12.45 -2.36
N ALA A 162 -23.58 -12.75 -3.09
CA ALA A 162 -24.28 -11.74 -3.90
C ALA A 162 -25.06 -10.69 -3.09
N ARG A 163 -25.48 -11.00 -1.84
CA ARG A 163 -26.08 -9.98 -0.97
C ARG A 163 -24.98 -9.04 -0.49
N ARG A 164 -24.99 -7.81 -1.02
CA ARG A 164 -23.97 -6.78 -0.80
C ARG A 164 -24.66 -5.44 -0.57
N GLU A 165 -25.54 -5.43 0.40
CA GLU A 165 -26.29 -4.23 0.74
C GLU A 165 -25.47 -3.32 1.67
N GLU A 166 -24.69 -3.95 2.57
CA GLU A 166 -23.94 -3.26 3.61
C GLU A 166 -22.54 -3.87 3.76
N ALA A 167 -21.53 -3.02 3.78
CA ALA A 167 -20.14 -3.42 4.09
C ALA A 167 -19.52 -2.48 5.11
N ALA A 168 -18.57 -3.01 5.90
CA ALA A 168 -17.87 -2.25 6.90
C ALA A 168 -16.35 -2.38 6.76
N VAL A 169 -15.63 -1.26 6.90
CA VAL A 169 -14.16 -1.20 6.91
C VAL A 169 -13.71 -0.83 8.32
N TRP A 170 -12.90 -1.70 8.94
CA TRP A 170 -12.23 -1.39 10.20
C TRP A 170 -10.84 -0.84 9.96
N GLY A 171 -10.58 0.37 10.45
CA GLY A 171 -9.32 1.08 10.37
C GLY A 171 -9.48 2.50 9.86
N ASP A 172 -9.10 3.47 10.70
CA ASP A 172 -9.17 4.90 10.41
C ASP A 172 -7.83 5.49 9.91
N GLY A 173 -6.88 4.63 9.50
CA GLY A 173 -5.60 5.04 8.90
C GLY A 173 -5.65 5.09 7.36
N ASN A 174 -4.48 5.36 6.75
CA ASN A 174 -4.36 5.49 5.28
C ASN A 174 -4.88 4.26 4.52
N LEU A 175 -4.57 3.04 4.98
CA LEU A 175 -5.04 1.82 4.33
C LEU A 175 -6.57 1.70 4.38
N GLY A 176 -7.18 1.99 5.55
CA GLY A 176 -8.63 2.00 5.71
C GLY A 176 -9.30 3.06 4.84
N TYR A 177 -8.75 4.27 4.80
CA TYR A 177 -9.24 5.36 3.96
C TYR A 177 -9.27 4.98 2.48
N ILE A 178 -8.13 4.50 1.97
CA ILE A 178 -8.00 4.09 0.56
C ILE A 178 -8.93 2.93 0.24
N THR A 179 -8.99 1.91 1.12
CA THR A 179 -9.84 0.73 0.91
C THR A 179 -11.32 1.10 0.89
N ALA A 180 -11.77 1.94 1.84
CA ALA A 180 -13.14 2.44 1.89
C ALA A 180 -13.48 3.31 0.67
N LEU A 181 -12.56 4.21 0.27
CA LEU A 181 -12.74 5.05 -0.92
C LEU A 181 -12.92 4.20 -2.19
N LEU A 182 -12.03 3.23 -2.42
CA LEU A 182 -12.15 2.38 -3.62
C LEU A 182 -13.41 1.52 -3.56
N LEU A 183 -13.81 1.00 -2.39
CA LEU A 183 -15.04 0.24 -2.23
C LEU A 183 -16.28 1.06 -2.59
N HIS A 184 -16.33 2.34 -2.16
CA HIS A 184 -17.40 3.26 -2.52
C HIS A 184 -17.58 3.40 -4.03
N TYR A 185 -16.48 3.48 -4.80
CA TYR A 185 -16.54 3.60 -6.26
C TYR A 185 -16.76 2.26 -6.98
N LEU A 186 -16.25 1.16 -6.46
CA LEU A 186 -16.44 -0.18 -7.03
C LEU A 186 -17.85 -0.74 -6.77
N CYS A 187 -18.46 -0.34 -5.66
CA CYS A 187 -19.76 -0.84 -5.23
C CYS A 187 -20.70 0.31 -4.80
N PRO A 188 -21.08 1.23 -5.71
CA PRO A 188 -21.79 2.47 -5.35
C PRO A 188 -23.20 2.25 -4.79
N GLN A 189 -23.77 1.02 -4.87
CA GLN A 189 -25.06 0.67 -4.28
C GLN A 189 -24.96 0.07 -2.88
N MET A 190 -23.74 -0.19 -2.43
CA MET A 190 -23.49 -0.80 -1.13
C MET A 190 -23.36 0.31 -0.07
N LYS A 191 -24.13 0.21 1.00
CA LYS A 191 -23.98 1.11 2.14
C LYS A 191 -22.64 0.84 2.84
N LEU A 192 -21.83 1.87 2.95
CA LEU A 192 -20.47 1.78 3.46
C LEU A 192 -20.36 2.34 4.86
N TYR A 193 -19.97 1.48 5.80
CA TYR A 193 -19.62 1.84 7.16
C TYR A 193 -18.11 1.88 7.35
N VAL A 194 -17.62 2.83 8.13
CA VAL A 194 -16.22 2.87 8.55
C VAL A 194 -16.15 2.89 10.07
N VAL A 195 -15.35 1.97 10.63
CA VAL A 195 -15.20 1.81 12.08
C VAL A 195 -13.76 2.11 12.47
N GLY A 196 -13.58 3.04 13.40
CA GLY A 196 -12.26 3.49 13.84
C GLY A 196 -12.20 3.76 15.34
N VAL A 197 -11.05 4.26 15.79
CA VAL A 197 -10.82 4.59 17.20
C VAL A 197 -10.55 6.08 17.42
N HIS A 198 -10.35 6.87 16.33
CA HIS A 198 -10.07 8.29 16.40
C HIS A 198 -11.12 9.10 15.63
N GLU A 199 -11.93 9.86 16.33
CA GLU A 199 -12.99 10.69 15.74
C GLU A 199 -12.43 11.69 14.69
N GLU A 200 -11.28 12.30 14.97
CA GLU A 200 -10.63 13.22 14.05
C GLU A 200 -10.27 12.56 12.72
N LYS A 201 -9.75 11.32 12.74
CA LYS A 201 -9.43 10.58 11.51
C LYS A 201 -10.68 10.14 10.76
N LEU A 202 -11.73 9.73 11.48
CA LEU A 202 -13.00 9.35 10.87
C LEU A 202 -13.65 10.50 10.11
N SER A 203 -13.39 11.75 10.49
CA SER A 203 -13.91 12.94 9.78
C SER A 203 -13.42 13.08 8.34
N TYR A 204 -12.32 12.42 7.96
CA TYR A 204 -11.82 12.40 6.58
C TYR A 204 -12.68 11.53 5.64
N PHE A 205 -13.44 10.56 6.17
CA PHE A 205 -14.21 9.59 5.38
C PHE A 205 -15.56 10.15 4.90
N THR A 206 -15.55 11.33 4.32
CA THR A 206 -16.75 12.08 3.90
C THR A 206 -17.58 11.39 2.81
N PHE A 207 -17.03 10.37 2.16
CA PHE A 207 -17.70 9.55 1.14
C PHE A 207 -18.38 8.29 1.73
N ALA A 208 -18.13 7.96 3.01
CA ALA A 208 -18.82 6.88 3.69
C ALA A 208 -20.24 7.27 4.08
N ASP A 209 -21.17 6.32 4.10
CA ASP A 209 -22.54 6.57 4.53
C ASP A 209 -22.62 6.87 6.03
N GLU A 210 -21.86 6.11 6.85
CA GLU A 210 -21.77 6.34 8.29
C GLU A 210 -20.37 5.96 8.81
N THR A 211 -19.92 6.66 9.85
CA THR A 211 -18.69 6.36 10.58
C THR A 211 -18.98 6.10 12.04
N PHE A 212 -18.27 5.15 12.66
CA PHE A 212 -18.47 4.76 14.06
C PHE A 212 -17.15 4.68 14.81
N LEU A 213 -17.13 5.16 16.04
CA LEU A 213 -16.12 4.72 16.98
C LEU A 213 -16.40 3.28 17.41
N THR A 214 -15.35 2.47 17.59
CA THR A 214 -15.47 1.08 18.06
C THR A 214 -16.26 0.96 19.36
N SER A 215 -16.23 1.99 20.22
CA SER A 215 -16.98 2.08 21.48
C SER A 215 -18.46 2.40 21.30
N GLN A 216 -18.89 2.81 20.11
CA GLN A 216 -20.29 3.18 19.80
C GLN A 216 -21.08 2.04 19.16
N LEU A 217 -20.41 0.95 18.79
CA LEU A 217 -21.08 -0.20 18.21
C LEU A 217 -22.02 -0.85 19.23
N ASN A 218 -23.26 -1.04 18.85
CA ASN A 218 -24.28 -1.72 19.65
C ASN A 218 -24.57 -3.10 19.06
N ASP A 219 -25.33 -3.92 19.78
CA ASP A 219 -25.65 -5.31 19.39
C ASP A 219 -26.50 -5.40 18.10
N ASP A 220 -27.19 -4.33 17.73
CA ASP A 220 -28.03 -4.29 16.52
C ASP A 220 -27.23 -3.92 15.27
N PHE A 221 -25.98 -3.45 15.42
CA PHE A 221 -25.10 -3.14 14.30
C PHE A 221 -24.75 -4.42 13.53
N ALA A 222 -25.09 -4.47 12.26
CA ALA A 222 -24.86 -5.65 11.43
C ALA A 222 -24.60 -5.26 9.97
N PHE A 223 -23.80 -6.06 9.27
CA PHE A 223 -23.44 -5.88 7.86
C PHE A 223 -23.20 -7.24 7.17
N ASP A 224 -23.18 -7.24 5.84
CA ASP A 224 -22.99 -8.46 5.05
C ASP A 224 -21.52 -8.87 4.94
N HIS A 225 -20.62 -7.90 4.77
CA HIS A 225 -19.19 -8.14 4.53
C HIS A 225 -18.31 -7.09 5.20
N ALA A 226 -17.03 -7.43 5.44
CA ALA A 226 -16.10 -6.50 6.08
C ALA A 226 -14.67 -6.59 5.52
N LEU A 227 -13.89 -5.53 5.78
CA LEU A 227 -12.47 -5.40 5.44
C LEU A 227 -11.69 -4.91 6.66
N GLU A 228 -10.64 -5.65 7.03
CA GLU A 228 -9.75 -5.33 8.15
C GLU A 228 -8.52 -4.57 7.62
N CYS A 229 -8.35 -3.32 8.07
CA CYS A 229 -7.26 -2.42 7.69
C CYS A 229 -6.48 -1.87 8.90
N VAL A 230 -6.61 -2.48 10.07
CA VAL A 230 -5.98 -2.03 11.32
C VAL A 230 -4.55 -2.53 11.43
N GLY A 231 -4.34 -3.84 11.29
CA GLY A 231 -3.03 -4.46 11.45
C GLY A 231 -2.49 -4.46 12.89
N GLY A 232 -1.28 -5.01 13.05
CA GLY A 232 -0.63 -5.13 14.36
C GLY A 232 -1.43 -5.97 15.35
N GLN A 233 -1.14 -5.86 16.63
CA GLN A 233 -1.87 -6.60 17.69
C GLN A 233 -3.32 -6.12 17.84
N ALA A 234 -3.63 -4.90 17.42
CA ALA A 234 -4.99 -4.37 17.45
C ALA A 234 -5.93 -5.06 16.45
N ALA A 235 -5.40 -5.73 15.42
CA ALA A 235 -6.18 -6.50 14.46
C ALA A 235 -7.03 -7.59 15.13
N GLN A 236 -6.57 -8.19 16.26
CA GLN A 236 -7.38 -9.16 17.01
C GLN A 236 -8.73 -8.58 17.46
N TYR A 237 -8.73 -7.35 17.93
CA TYR A 237 -9.98 -6.70 18.40
C TYR A 237 -10.89 -6.35 17.23
N ALA A 238 -10.30 -5.81 16.16
CA ALA A 238 -11.04 -5.48 14.93
C ALA A 238 -11.68 -6.72 14.31
N VAL A 239 -10.92 -7.81 14.12
CA VAL A 239 -11.43 -9.05 13.52
C VAL A 239 -12.51 -9.69 14.41
N ASN A 240 -12.33 -9.71 15.74
CA ASN A 240 -13.33 -10.27 16.63
C ASN A 240 -14.63 -9.42 16.69
N GLN A 241 -14.53 -8.08 16.61
CA GLN A 241 -15.70 -7.23 16.43
C GLN A 241 -16.42 -7.50 15.11
N MET A 242 -15.67 -7.63 14.01
CA MET A 242 -16.26 -8.02 12.71
C MET A 242 -16.99 -9.36 12.80
N ILE A 243 -16.35 -10.37 13.40
CA ILE A 243 -16.96 -11.70 13.59
C ILE A 243 -18.26 -11.61 14.42
N ALA A 244 -18.30 -10.74 15.43
CA ALA A 244 -19.49 -10.55 16.25
C ALA A 244 -20.66 -9.97 15.45
N HIS A 245 -20.42 -8.95 14.64
CA HIS A 245 -21.46 -8.16 13.96
C HIS A 245 -21.78 -8.61 12.52
N ILE A 246 -20.89 -9.35 11.85
CA ILE A 246 -21.13 -9.82 10.48
C ILE A 246 -22.26 -10.84 10.41
N ARG A 247 -23.12 -10.71 9.41
CA ARG A 247 -24.18 -11.68 9.13
C ARG A 247 -23.63 -13.05 8.73
N PRO A 248 -24.37 -14.15 8.93
CA PRO A 248 -23.96 -15.48 8.49
C PRO A 248 -23.56 -15.53 7.01
N GLU A 249 -22.57 -16.38 6.71
CA GLU A 249 -21.93 -16.55 5.39
C GLU A 249 -21.17 -15.31 4.87
N GLY A 250 -21.04 -14.27 5.67
CA GLY A 250 -20.29 -13.07 5.33
C GLY A 250 -18.80 -13.34 5.06
N THR A 251 -18.16 -12.39 4.38
CA THR A 251 -16.74 -12.47 4.02
C THR A 251 -15.97 -11.33 4.68
N ILE A 252 -14.91 -11.66 5.39
CA ILE A 252 -13.97 -10.72 5.99
C ILE A 252 -12.67 -10.75 5.16
N GLY A 253 -12.31 -9.62 4.55
CA GLY A 253 -11.01 -9.40 3.93
C GLY A 253 -9.98 -8.96 4.97
N LEU A 254 -8.81 -9.59 5.00
CA LEU A 254 -7.72 -9.27 5.92
C LEU A 254 -6.59 -8.59 5.13
N LEU A 255 -6.33 -7.30 5.43
CA LEU A 255 -5.33 -6.47 4.77
C LEU A 255 -4.26 -5.97 5.74
N GLY A 256 -4.64 -5.74 7.01
CA GLY A 256 -3.74 -5.22 8.03
C GLY A 256 -2.63 -6.22 8.38
N VAL A 257 -1.36 -5.77 8.30
CA VAL A 257 -0.21 -6.63 8.58
C VAL A 257 0.09 -6.65 10.06
N SER A 258 0.14 -7.87 10.64
CA SER A 258 0.63 -8.13 12.00
C SER A 258 1.96 -8.90 11.93
N GLU A 259 2.93 -8.56 12.78
CA GLU A 259 4.21 -9.29 12.87
C GLU A 259 4.01 -10.64 13.58
N GLU A 260 3.15 -10.68 14.60
CA GLU A 260 2.83 -11.87 15.38
C GLU A 260 1.41 -12.34 15.09
N PRO A 261 1.13 -13.64 15.23
CA PRO A 261 -0.22 -14.18 15.14
C PRO A 261 -1.19 -13.49 16.10
N VAL A 262 -2.40 -13.25 15.66
CA VAL A 262 -3.47 -12.67 16.47
C VAL A 262 -4.59 -13.71 16.73
N PRO A 263 -5.10 -13.84 17.97
CA PRO A 263 -6.20 -14.77 18.27
C PRO A 263 -7.53 -14.22 17.75
N ILE A 264 -8.31 -15.10 17.10
CA ILE A 264 -9.66 -14.80 16.63
C ILE A 264 -10.65 -15.85 17.13
N ASP A 265 -11.94 -15.50 17.20
CA ASP A 265 -13.02 -16.41 17.59
C ASP A 265 -13.35 -17.39 16.44
N THR A 266 -12.59 -18.46 16.34
CA THR A 266 -12.77 -19.49 15.30
C THR A 266 -14.09 -20.25 15.49
N ARG A 267 -14.66 -20.31 16.71
CA ARG A 267 -15.96 -20.93 16.94
C ARG A 267 -17.07 -20.16 16.22
N MET A 268 -17.08 -18.84 16.35
CA MET A 268 -18.09 -18.03 15.68
C MET A 268 -17.88 -17.98 14.17
N VAL A 269 -16.63 -18.06 13.68
CA VAL A 269 -16.34 -18.24 12.25
C VAL A 269 -17.02 -19.50 11.72
N LEU A 270 -16.93 -20.62 12.47
CA LEU A 270 -17.56 -21.89 12.11
C LEU A 270 -19.09 -21.80 12.20
N GLU A 271 -19.64 -21.29 13.30
CA GLU A 271 -21.10 -21.25 13.53
C GLU A 271 -21.82 -20.34 12.53
N LYS A 272 -21.20 -19.23 12.12
CA LYS A 272 -21.75 -18.31 11.10
C LYS A 272 -21.37 -18.69 9.66
N GLY A 273 -20.52 -19.71 9.43
CA GLY A 273 -20.07 -20.09 8.09
C GLY A 273 -19.26 -19.02 7.39
N LEU A 274 -18.45 -18.24 8.11
CA LEU A 274 -17.74 -17.08 7.58
C LEU A 274 -16.58 -17.47 6.64
N ARG A 275 -16.27 -16.57 5.71
CA ARG A 275 -15.07 -16.64 4.86
C ARG A 275 -14.07 -15.60 5.30
N LEU A 276 -12.81 -16.02 5.53
CA LEU A 276 -11.69 -15.15 5.81
C LEU A 276 -10.76 -15.17 4.58
N VAL A 277 -10.53 -14.02 3.97
CA VAL A 277 -9.76 -13.88 2.73
C VAL A 277 -8.57 -12.95 2.96
N GLY A 278 -7.36 -13.51 2.95
CA GLY A 278 -6.14 -12.72 3.08
C GLY A 278 -5.75 -12.03 1.77
N SER A 279 -5.19 -10.82 1.89
CA SER A 279 -4.61 -10.08 0.77
C SER A 279 -3.34 -9.36 1.18
N SER A 280 -2.32 -9.40 0.33
CA SER A 280 -1.03 -8.76 0.56
C SER A 280 -0.37 -8.38 -0.75
N ARG A 281 0.22 -7.17 -0.80
CA ARG A 281 0.88 -6.64 -1.99
C ARG A 281 -0.10 -6.52 -3.17
N SER A 282 0.43 -6.34 -4.38
CA SER A 282 -0.33 -6.29 -5.65
C SER A 282 0.59 -6.69 -6.80
N GLY A 283 -0.01 -7.05 -7.91
CA GLY A 283 0.70 -7.35 -9.16
C GLY A 283 0.41 -6.31 -10.24
N ARG A 284 1.09 -6.41 -11.38
CA ARG A 284 0.92 -5.48 -12.51
C ARG A 284 -0.54 -5.30 -12.92
N ALA A 285 -1.30 -6.38 -12.99
CA ALA A 285 -2.72 -6.34 -13.39
C ALA A 285 -3.58 -5.46 -12.47
N ASP A 286 -3.22 -5.39 -11.18
CA ASP A 286 -3.93 -4.54 -10.22
C ASP A 286 -3.67 -3.06 -10.48
N TYR A 287 -2.43 -2.69 -10.84
CA TYR A 287 -2.12 -1.32 -11.26
C TYR A 287 -2.87 -0.93 -12.54
N GLU A 288 -2.90 -1.82 -13.54
CA GLU A 288 -3.63 -1.57 -14.79
C GLU A 288 -5.13 -1.37 -14.54
N GLY A 289 -5.73 -2.22 -13.69
CA GLY A 289 -7.13 -2.08 -13.28
C GLY A 289 -7.38 -0.79 -12.48
N LEU A 290 -6.46 -0.42 -11.59
CA LEU A 290 -6.55 0.82 -10.82
C LEU A 290 -6.48 2.06 -11.74
N ILE A 291 -5.59 2.07 -12.74
CA ILE A 291 -5.51 3.16 -13.71
C ILE A 291 -6.82 3.30 -14.50
N GLN A 292 -7.44 2.18 -14.89
CA GLN A 292 -8.77 2.21 -15.52
C GLN A 292 -9.83 2.79 -14.56
N LEU A 293 -9.79 2.44 -13.28
CA LEU A 293 -10.69 2.98 -12.28
C LEU A 293 -10.52 4.49 -12.11
N TYR A 294 -9.29 5.01 -12.12
CA TYR A 294 -9.01 6.46 -12.10
C TYR A 294 -9.57 7.18 -13.32
N GLN A 295 -9.51 6.55 -14.51
CA GLN A 295 -10.07 7.12 -15.73
C GLN A 295 -11.59 7.17 -15.69
N MET A 296 -12.23 6.15 -15.13
CA MET A 296 -13.69 6.10 -14.98
C MET A 296 -14.19 7.04 -13.88
N HIS A 297 -13.41 7.20 -12.81
CA HIS A 297 -13.78 7.96 -11.61
C HIS A 297 -12.64 8.88 -11.16
N PRO A 298 -12.36 9.97 -11.91
CA PRO A 298 -11.26 10.89 -11.59
C PRO A 298 -11.38 11.56 -10.22
N GLN A 299 -12.58 11.59 -9.63
CA GLN A 299 -12.83 12.11 -8.28
C GLN A 299 -12.05 11.33 -7.20
N ILE A 300 -11.70 10.06 -7.45
CA ILE A 300 -10.85 9.27 -6.54
C ILE A 300 -9.55 10.01 -6.26
N LEU A 301 -8.93 10.58 -7.29
CA LEU A 301 -7.67 11.33 -7.16
C LEU A 301 -7.82 12.55 -6.25
N SER A 302 -8.95 13.28 -6.35
CA SER A 302 -9.23 14.42 -5.47
C SER A 302 -9.42 13.99 -4.00
N TYR A 303 -10.07 12.85 -3.75
CA TYR A 303 -10.17 12.31 -2.38
C TYR A 303 -8.80 11.84 -1.85
N LEU A 304 -7.94 11.28 -2.70
CA LEU A 304 -6.58 10.88 -2.30
C LEU A 304 -5.69 12.07 -1.94
N GLU A 305 -5.95 13.27 -2.47
CA GLU A 305 -5.27 14.49 -2.06
C GLU A 305 -5.48 14.81 -0.57
N ASN A 306 -6.61 14.42 0.02
CA ASN A 306 -6.89 14.62 1.44
C ASN A 306 -5.94 13.84 2.38
N ILE A 307 -5.27 12.81 1.87
CA ILE A 307 -4.28 12.03 2.60
C ILE A 307 -2.84 12.27 2.14
N VAL A 308 -2.59 13.29 1.34
CA VAL A 308 -1.24 13.84 1.18
C VAL A 308 -0.86 14.50 2.51
N GLY A 309 0.22 14.03 3.12
CA GLY A 309 0.73 14.52 4.38
C GLY A 309 1.86 15.51 4.19
N GLU A 310 2.94 15.33 4.94
CA GLU A 310 4.10 16.22 4.88
C GLU A 310 4.95 15.96 3.62
N GLU A 311 5.52 17.04 3.08
CA GLU A 311 6.37 17.05 1.90
C GLU A 311 7.80 17.42 2.30
N PHE A 312 8.78 16.64 1.83
CA PHE A 312 10.19 16.84 2.11
C PHE A 312 11.00 16.92 0.81
N VAL A 313 11.57 18.08 0.52
CA VAL A 313 12.56 18.19 -0.56
C VAL A 313 13.87 17.58 -0.08
N VAL A 314 14.34 16.55 -0.78
CA VAL A 314 15.54 15.78 -0.44
C VAL A 314 16.71 16.25 -1.27
N LYS A 315 17.73 16.81 -0.61
CA LYS A 315 19.00 17.22 -1.18
C LYS A 315 20.17 16.36 -0.68
N ASP A 316 20.01 15.83 0.52
CA ASP A 316 21.03 15.00 1.15
C ASP A 316 20.43 13.94 2.06
N ILE A 317 21.29 13.09 2.61
CA ILE A 317 20.91 12.00 3.52
C ILE A 317 20.27 12.48 4.83
N LYS A 318 20.47 13.75 5.22
CA LYS A 318 19.84 14.31 6.43
C LYS A 318 18.38 14.58 6.19
N ASP A 319 18.02 15.03 4.99
CA ASP A 319 16.63 15.27 4.61
C ASP A 319 15.84 13.97 4.58
N ILE A 320 16.45 12.88 4.08
CA ILE A 320 15.87 11.53 4.16
C ILE A 320 15.55 11.18 5.61
N ARG A 321 16.52 11.33 6.51
CA ARG A 321 16.30 11.05 7.93
C ARG A 321 15.22 11.93 8.54
N ASN A 322 15.19 13.22 8.20
CA ASN A 322 14.19 14.16 8.71
C ASN A 322 12.79 13.76 8.27
N ALA A 323 12.60 13.33 7.02
CA ALA A 323 11.33 12.82 6.51
C ALA A 323 10.86 11.58 7.29
N PHE A 324 11.75 10.62 7.56
CA PHE A 324 11.41 9.44 8.36
C PHE A 324 11.07 9.78 9.81
N GLU A 325 11.80 10.71 10.45
CA GLU A 325 11.50 11.14 11.83
C GLU A 325 10.16 11.88 11.92
N ALA A 326 9.85 12.76 10.97
CA ALA A 326 8.57 13.45 10.91
C ALA A 326 7.41 12.47 10.70
N ASP A 327 7.58 11.51 9.80
CA ASP A 327 6.58 10.49 9.50
C ASP A 327 6.16 9.65 10.73
N ILE A 328 7.04 9.49 11.74
CA ILE A 328 6.71 8.77 12.99
C ILE A 328 5.61 9.50 13.78
N HIS A 329 5.58 10.81 13.72
CA HIS A 329 4.71 11.65 14.55
C HIS A 329 3.45 12.13 13.84
N LYS A 330 3.24 11.78 12.57
CA LYS A 330 2.06 12.17 11.82
C LYS A 330 0.78 11.55 12.39
N LEU A 331 -0.29 12.32 12.38
CA LEU A 331 -1.61 11.82 12.75
C LEU A 331 -2.18 10.89 11.66
N MET A 332 -2.17 11.35 10.41
CA MET A 332 -2.68 10.68 9.22
C MET A 332 -1.95 11.23 8.00
N GLY A 333 -2.11 10.58 6.87
CA GLY A 333 -1.56 11.02 5.59
C GLY A 333 -0.26 10.30 5.20
N LYS A 334 0.16 10.53 3.97
CA LYS A 334 1.37 9.95 3.36
C LYS A 334 2.47 11.01 3.33
N THR A 335 3.58 10.73 3.97
CA THR A 335 4.78 11.57 3.86
C THR A 335 5.46 11.28 2.53
N VAL A 336 5.70 12.32 1.74
CA VAL A 336 6.32 12.21 0.42
C VAL A 336 7.64 12.98 0.38
N MET A 337 8.68 12.29 -0.06
CA MET A 337 9.98 12.86 -0.36
C MET A 337 10.04 13.26 -1.83
N ILE A 338 10.45 14.50 -2.11
CA ILE A 338 10.62 15.06 -3.46
C ILE A 338 12.12 15.10 -3.73
N TRP A 339 12.57 14.41 -4.78
CA TRP A 339 13.95 14.45 -5.23
C TRP A 339 14.21 15.76 -6.00
N ASP A 340 15.08 16.60 -5.46
CA ASP A 340 15.51 17.81 -6.14
C ASP A 340 16.43 17.48 -7.34
N GLU A 341 16.31 18.23 -8.45
CA GLU A 341 17.07 18.02 -9.69
C GLU A 341 18.54 18.44 -9.55
#